data_d9940f9a2dad1f7abfb4a7e2ca1722fd
#
_entry.id   d9940f9a2dad1f7abfb4a7e2ca1722fd
#
_cell.length_a   1.000
_cell.length_b   1.000
_cell.length_c   1.000
_cell.angle_alpha   90.00
_cell.angle_beta   90.00
_cell.angle_gamma   90.00
#
_symmetry.space_group_name_H-M   'P 1'
#
loop_
_entity.id
_entity.type
_entity.pdbx_description
1 polymer ?
#
loop_
_entity_poly.entity_id
_entity_poly.type
_entity_poly.pdbx_seq_one_letter_code
_entity_poly.pdbx_strand_id
1 'polypeptide(L)'
;NPLGDALKNAVKQNNLEVTQEGIVVINNPKTTNLVSELLYAAYDKTNDLIGGRLPLTASEKANIKLYEYAKDNGIMLDLSNHSRGGLTASVALQNANRNGLTEIPIRESRFYGTATYVPDYANQLVTNGFTYTVDGKEYGSAAYSAVHYTDFVGRSPLIAFRSKYIVGGNEPTGGVENRWFLYAHSSYFKVKPDDVLTDNQGNYID
;
A
#
# COMPACT_ATOMS: atom_id res chain seq x y z
N ASN A 1 -20.44 7.43 -3.48
CA ASN A 1 -19.77 6.77 -4.60
C ASN A 1 -18.41 6.28 -4.15
N PRO A 2 -18.21 4.95 -3.96
CA PRO A 2 -16.95 4.42 -3.39
C PRO A 2 -15.69 4.85 -4.16
N LEU A 3 -15.78 4.97 -5.48
CA LEU A 3 -14.67 5.39 -6.33
C LEU A 3 -14.33 6.88 -6.13
N GLY A 4 -15.37 7.72 -6.04
CA GLY A 4 -15.18 9.14 -5.78
C GLY A 4 -14.63 9.43 -4.38
N ASP A 5 -15.00 8.60 -3.40
CA ASP A 5 -14.49 8.71 -2.03
C ASP A 5 -13.03 8.22 -1.97
N ALA A 6 -12.69 7.14 -2.67
CA ALA A 6 -11.31 6.65 -2.81
C ALA A 6 -10.41 7.70 -3.47
N LEU A 7 -10.88 8.33 -4.55
CA LEU A 7 -10.15 9.39 -5.23
C LEU A 7 -9.92 10.61 -4.32
N LYS A 8 -10.96 11.06 -3.61
CA LYS A 8 -10.84 12.18 -2.66
C LYS A 8 -9.85 11.86 -1.53
N ASN A 9 -9.87 10.62 -1.06
CA ASN A 9 -8.94 10.17 -0.03
C ASN A 9 -7.51 10.14 -0.56
N ALA A 10 -7.26 9.60 -1.76
CA ALA A 10 -5.96 9.57 -2.39
C ALA A 10 -5.39 10.99 -2.58
N VAL A 11 -6.20 11.91 -3.09
CA VAL A 11 -5.82 13.33 -3.27
C VAL A 11 -5.44 13.96 -1.93
N LYS A 12 -6.22 13.75 -0.87
CA LYS A 12 -5.95 14.33 0.45
C LYS A 12 -4.73 13.70 1.13
N GLN A 13 -4.59 12.38 1.08
CA GLN A 13 -3.49 11.66 1.72
C GLN A 13 -2.12 12.03 1.14
N ASN A 14 -2.08 12.28 -0.16
CA ASN A 14 -0.82 12.56 -0.85
C ASN A 14 -0.61 14.05 -1.12
N ASN A 15 -1.46 14.93 -0.57
CA ASN A 15 -1.42 16.37 -0.78
C ASN A 15 -1.28 16.75 -2.27
N LEU A 16 -1.94 15.97 -3.13
CA LEU A 16 -1.87 16.16 -4.57
C LEU A 16 -2.64 17.44 -4.93
N GLU A 17 -1.92 18.41 -5.44
CA GLU A 17 -2.56 19.37 -6.32
C GLU A 17 -2.94 18.62 -7.58
N VAL A 18 -4.17 18.84 -8.07
CA VAL A 18 -4.63 18.26 -9.35
C VAL A 18 -3.86 18.95 -10.46
N THR A 19 -2.59 18.53 -10.62
CA THR A 19 -1.69 18.94 -11.68
C THR A 19 -1.80 17.97 -12.85
N GLN A 20 -1.01 18.14 -13.87
CA GLN A 20 -1.04 17.34 -15.11
C GLN A 20 -0.68 15.86 -14.96
N GLU A 21 -0.42 15.40 -13.73
CA GLU A 21 -0.13 14.01 -13.41
C GLU A 21 -1.45 13.22 -13.28
N GLY A 22 -1.52 12.10 -13.97
CA GLY A 22 -2.72 11.26 -13.95
C GLY A 22 -2.88 10.52 -12.63
N ILE A 23 -4.10 10.44 -12.09
CA ILE A 23 -4.43 9.62 -10.93
C ILE A 23 -5.17 8.37 -11.40
N VAL A 24 -4.61 7.20 -11.11
CA VAL A 24 -5.26 5.90 -11.35
C VAL A 24 -5.76 5.34 -10.02
N VAL A 25 -7.05 5.00 -9.96
CA VAL A 25 -7.64 4.38 -8.77
C VAL A 25 -7.97 2.93 -9.07
N ILE A 26 -7.28 2.02 -8.37
CA ILE A 26 -7.59 0.59 -8.39
C ILE A 26 -8.39 0.27 -7.12
N ASN A 27 -9.66 -0.06 -7.30
CA ASN A 27 -10.54 -0.35 -6.19
C ASN A 27 -10.80 -1.84 -6.05
N ASN A 28 -10.59 -2.37 -4.85
CA ASN A 28 -11.05 -3.71 -4.52
C ASN A 28 -12.59 -3.69 -4.40
N PRO A 29 -13.30 -4.58 -5.10
CA PRO A 29 -14.75 -4.64 -4.99
C PRO A 29 -15.17 -4.83 -3.53
N LYS A 30 -16.06 -3.96 -3.05
CA LYS A 30 -16.69 -4.17 -1.74
C LYS A 30 -17.71 -5.28 -1.87
N THR A 31 -17.67 -6.20 -0.93
CA THR A 31 -18.71 -7.21 -0.80
C THR A 31 -19.87 -6.66 0.07
N THR A 32 -21.01 -7.29 -0.02
CA THR A 32 -22.21 -6.82 0.65
C THR A 32 -22.27 -7.15 2.14
N ASN A 33 -21.32 -7.97 2.64
CA ASN A 33 -21.30 -8.36 4.05
C ASN A 33 -19.88 -8.52 4.59
N LEU A 34 -19.73 -8.37 5.89
CA LEU A 34 -18.46 -8.44 6.61
C LEU A 34 -17.77 -9.80 6.46
N VAL A 35 -18.53 -10.89 6.41
CA VAL A 35 -17.97 -12.25 6.30
C VAL A 35 -17.25 -12.43 4.97
N SER A 36 -17.84 -11.96 3.88
CA SER A 36 -17.21 -12.01 2.56
C SER A 36 -15.95 -11.14 2.50
N GLU A 37 -15.97 -9.95 3.12
CA GLU A 37 -14.77 -9.10 3.21
C GLU A 37 -13.63 -9.79 3.97
N LEU A 38 -13.94 -10.45 5.09
CA LEU A 38 -12.95 -11.21 5.86
C LEU A 38 -12.40 -12.40 5.07
N LEU A 39 -13.23 -13.11 4.31
CA LEU A 39 -12.80 -14.21 3.46
C LEU A 39 -11.87 -13.74 2.34
N TYR A 40 -12.21 -12.63 1.67
CA TYR A 40 -11.33 -12.03 0.67
C TYR A 40 -10.02 -11.52 1.27
N ALA A 41 -10.08 -10.89 2.43
CA ALA A 41 -8.88 -10.43 3.13
C ALA A 41 -7.99 -11.61 3.54
N ALA A 42 -8.58 -12.74 3.98
CA ALA A 42 -7.85 -13.95 4.32
C ALA A 42 -7.22 -14.59 3.07
N TYR A 43 -7.93 -14.61 1.94
CA TYR A 43 -7.39 -15.09 0.67
C TYR A 43 -6.20 -14.23 0.21
N ASP A 44 -6.38 -12.92 0.14
CA ASP A 44 -5.34 -11.97 -0.26
C ASP A 44 -4.13 -12.08 0.69
N LYS A 45 -4.37 -12.22 2.01
CA LYS A 45 -3.30 -12.39 3.00
C LYS A 45 -2.57 -13.72 2.82
N THR A 46 -3.27 -14.81 2.56
CA THR A 46 -2.65 -16.10 2.29
C THR A 46 -1.78 -16.00 1.03
N ASN A 47 -2.30 -15.38 -0.02
CA ASN A 47 -1.57 -15.19 -1.27
C ASN A 47 -0.32 -14.33 -1.07
N ASP A 48 -0.41 -13.26 -0.29
CA ASP A 48 0.74 -12.41 0.09
C ASP A 48 1.83 -13.23 0.81
N LEU A 49 1.44 -14.05 1.78
CA LEU A 49 2.37 -14.87 2.56
C LEU A 49 3.09 -15.95 1.76
N ILE A 50 2.45 -16.50 0.74
CA ILE A 50 3.05 -17.53 -0.12
C ILE A 50 3.70 -16.96 -1.39
N GLY A 51 3.90 -15.65 -1.44
CA GLY A 51 4.58 -14.98 -2.53
C GLY A 51 3.77 -14.83 -3.82
N GLY A 52 2.46 -14.60 -3.72
CA GLY A 52 1.60 -14.35 -4.88
C GLY A 52 1.42 -15.57 -5.79
N ARG A 53 1.32 -16.77 -5.23
CA ARG A 53 1.23 -18.03 -6.01
C ARG A 53 -0.18 -18.51 -6.30
N LEU A 54 -1.19 -17.98 -5.59
CA LEU A 54 -2.59 -18.27 -5.88
C LEU A 54 -3.06 -17.51 -7.14
N PRO A 55 -4.19 -17.89 -7.74
CA PRO A 55 -4.76 -17.16 -8.85
C PRO A 55 -4.97 -15.68 -8.52
N LEU A 56 -4.54 -14.81 -9.43
CA LEU A 56 -4.64 -13.37 -9.21
C LEU A 56 -6.09 -12.88 -9.31
N THR A 57 -6.47 -12.04 -8.38
CA THR A 57 -7.72 -11.29 -8.40
C THR A 57 -7.72 -10.23 -9.53
N ALA A 58 -8.89 -9.67 -9.82
CA ALA A 58 -9.00 -8.61 -10.83
C ALA A 58 -8.18 -7.37 -10.46
N SER A 59 -8.14 -7.02 -9.17
CA SER A 59 -7.38 -5.87 -8.68
C SER A 59 -5.86 -6.10 -8.75
N GLU A 60 -5.39 -7.30 -8.45
CA GLU A 60 -3.98 -7.67 -8.60
C GLU A 60 -3.54 -7.62 -10.07
N LYS A 61 -4.36 -8.15 -10.97
CA LYS A 61 -4.12 -8.06 -12.42
C LYS A 61 -4.11 -6.61 -12.92
N ALA A 62 -4.99 -5.76 -12.36
CA ALA A 62 -5.01 -4.34 -12.72
C ALA A 62 -3.73 -3.62 -12.26
N ASN A 63 -3.20 -3.95 -11.07
CA ASN A 63 -1.90 -3.43 -10.62
C ASN A 63 -0.77 -3.87 -11.56
N ILE A 64 -0.72 -5.15 -11.95
CA ILE A 64 0.32 -5.64 -12.87
C ILE A 64 0.24 -4.91 -14.20
N LYS A 65 -0.95 -4.72 -14.77
CA LYS A 65 -1.12 -3.94 -16.01
C LYS A 65 -0.68 -2.49 -15.86
N LEU A 66 -0.92 -1.87 -14.69
CA LEU A 66 -0.40 -0.53 -14.41
C LEU A 66 1.12 -0.53 -14.37
N TYR A 67 1.74 -1.54 -13.77
CA TYR A 67 3.20 -1.69 -13.70
C TYR A 67 3.81 -1.86 -15.10
N GLU A 68 3.24 -2.74 -15.93
CA GLU A 68 3.65 -2.91 -17.33
C GLU A 68 3.55 -1.59 -18.09
N TYR A 69 2.39 -0.94 -18.02
CA TYR A 69 2.17 0.33 -18.70
C TYR A 69 3.14 1.42 -18.24
N ALA A 70 3.37 1.54 -16.94
CA ALA A 70 4.29 2.53 -16.39
C ALA A 70 5.73 2.28 -16.85
N LYS A 71 6.18 1.03 -16.84
CA LYS A 71 7.51 0.65 -17.34
C LYS A 71 7.67 0.94 -18.82
N ASP A 72 6.69 0.54 -19.63
CA ASP A 72 6.74 0.71 -21.10
C ASP A 72 6.72 2.18 -21.53
N ASN A 73 6.12 3.05 -20.72
CA ASN A 73 5.99 4.47 -21.00
C ASN A 73 6.92 5.37 -20.16
N GLY A 74 7.77 4.80 -19.33
CA GLY A 74 8.69 5.57 -18.48
C GLY A 74 7.97 6.45 -17.45
N ILE A 75 6.79 6.04 -16.98
CA ILE A 75 5.98 6.79 -16.02
C ILE A 75 6.33 6.37 -14.61
N MET A 76 6.80 7.32 -13.80
CA MET A 76 7.10 7.08 -12.40
C MET A 76 5.81 6.95 -11.58
N LEU A 77 5.75 5.95 -10.72
CA LEU A 77 4.59 5.64 -9.89
C LEU A 77 4.83 6.02 -8.43
N ASP A 78 3.90 6.77 -7.86
CA ASP A 78 3.72 6.95 -6.44
C ASP A 78 2.44 6.23 -6.02
N LEU A 79 2.59 5.18 -5.21
CA LEU A 79 1.48 4.31 -4.84
C LEU A 79 0.95 4.66 -3.45
N SER A 80 -0.37 4.73 -3.33
CA SER A 80 -1.07 4.91 -2.06
C SER A 80 -2.02 3.75 -1.83
N ASN A 81 -1.74 2.96 -0.81
CA ASN A 81 -2.38 1.68 -0.55
C ASN A 81 -3.11 1.72 0.79
N HIS A 82 -4.41 1.50 0.79
CA HIS A 82 -5.22 1.47 1.99
C HIS A 82 -5.82 0.09 2.23
N SER A 83 -5.74 -0.38 3.47
CA SER A 83 -6.41 -1.61 3.88
C SER A 83 -5.98 -2.83 3.02
N ARG A 84 -6.95 -3.55 2.47
CA ARG A 84 -6.76 -4.68 1.56
C ARG A 84 -6.01 -4.28 0.26
N GLY A 85 -6.05 -3.00 -0.12
CA GLY A 85 -5.26 -2.49 -1.24
C GLY A 85 -3.76 -2.71 -1.08
N GLY A 86 -3.26 -2.70 0.15
CA GLY A 86 -1.87 -3.05 0.44
C GLY A 86 -1.54 -4.51 0.11
N LEU A 87 -2.41 -5.46 0.49
CA LEU A 87 -2.23 -6.88 0.13
C LEU A 87 -2.24 -7.05 -1.39
N THR A 88 -3.18 -6.41 -2.06
CA THR A 88 -3.29 -6.42 -3.53
C THR A 88 -2.01 -5.90 -4.21
N ALA A 89 -1.46 -4.78 -3.73
CA ALA A 89 -0.22 -4.22 -4.26
C ALA A 89 0.99 -5.15 -4.00
N SER A 90 1.06 -5.73 -2.80
CA SER A 90 2.13 -6.65 -2.43
C SER A 90 2.13 -7.92 -3.29
N VAL A 91 0.98 -8.57 -3.43
CA VAL A 91 0.81 -9.75 -4.28
C VAL A 91 1.15 -9.44 -5.74
N ALA A 92 0.70 -8.28 -6.25
CA ALA A 92 0.97 -7.87 -7.61
C ALA A 92 2.48 -7.68 -7.86
N LEU A 93 3.20 -7.01 -6.95
CA LEU A 93 4.64 -6.81 -7.07
C LEU A 93 5.41 -8.13 -6.96
N GLN A 94 5.05 -8.99 -5.99
CA GLN A 94 5.65 -10.33 -5.86
C GLN A 94 5.46 -11.16 -7.13
N ASN A 95 4.26 -11.12 -7.71
CA ASN A 95 3.95 -11.84 -8.94
C ASN A 95 4.72 -11.25 -10.13
N ALA A 96 4.79 -9.93 -10.26
CA ALA A 96 5.55 -9.24 -11.29
C ALA A 96 7.03 -9.65 -11.26
N ASN A 97 7.68 -9.50 -10.10
CA ASN A 97 9.08 -9.87 -9.90
C ASN A 97 9.35 -11.32 -10.24
N ARG A 98 8.50 -12.24 -9.77
CA ARG A 98 8.65 -13.68 -10.03
C ARG A 98 8.54 -14.02 -11.52
N ASN A 99 7.74 -13.28 -12.27
CA ASN A 99 7.56 -13.47 -13.71
C ASN A 99 8.52 -12.64 -14.56
N GLY A 100 9.53 -12.01 -13.96
CA GLY A 100 10.57 -11.27 -14.65
C GLY A 100 10.18 -9.84 -15.05
N LEU A 101 9.03 -9.34 -14.61
CA LEU A 101 8.69 -7.92 -14.73
C LEU A 101 9.35 -7.17 -13.57
N THR A 102 10.55 -6.68 -13.82
CA THR A 102 11.41 -5.92 -12.89
C THR A 102 11.65 -4.51 -13.41
N GLU A 103 12.35 -3.69 -12.66
CA GLU A 103 12.61 -2.29 -12.98
C GLU A 103 11.31 -1.49 -13.23
N ILE A 104 10.24 -1.89 -12.56
CA ILE A 104 8.98 -1.16 -12.53
C ILE A 104 9.26 0.19 -11.86
N PRO A 105 8.91 1.32 -12.49
CA PRO A 105 9.32 2.63 -12.01
C PRO A 105 8.49 3.12 -10.81
N ILE A 106 8.49 2.34 -9.74
CA ILE A 106 7.86 2.69 -8.46
C ILE A 106 8.84 3.55 -7.66
N ARG A 107 8.55 4.82 -7.49
CA ARG A 107 9.35 5.72 -6.67
C ARG A 107 9.07 5.49 -5.20
N GLU A 108 7.80 5.51 -4.81
CA GLU A 108 7.40 5.27 -3.43
C GLU A 108 6.07 4.52 -3.34
N SER A 109 5.90 3.81 -2.24
CA SER A 109 4.66 3.11 -1.90
C SER A 109 4.30 3.40 -0.46
N ARG A 110 3.15 4.01 -0.23
CA ARG A 110 2.61 4.35 1.08
C ARG A 110 1.47 3.42 1.43
N PHE A 111 1.49 2.92 2.65
CA PHE A 111 0.51 1.97 3.16
C PHE A 111 -0.20 2.55 4.38
N TYR A 112 -1.52 2.50 4.37
CA TYR A 112 -2.36 3.03 5.44
C TYR A 112 -3.32 1.95 5.94
N GLY A 113 -3.23 1.62 7.24
CA GLY A 113 -4.06 0.61 7.87
C GLY A 113 -4.03 -0.75 7.18
N THR A 114 -2.87 -1.13 6.65
CA THR A 114 -2.73 -2.33 5.84
C THR A 114 -2.54 -3.58 6.69
N ALA A 115 -2.97 -4.73 6.15
CA ALA A 115 -2.61 -6.06 6.64
C ALA A 115 -1.32 -6.61 6.00
N THR A 116 -0.72 -5.87 5.07
CA THR A 116 0.58 -6.22 4.45
C THR A 116 1.70 -6.01 5.46
N TYR A 117 2.65 -6.94 5.49
CA TYR A 117 3.90 -6.72 6.20
C TYR A 117 4.84 -5.90 5.30
N VAL A 118 4.89 -4.59 5.54
CA VAL A 118 5.57 -3.64 4.66
C VAL A 118 7.08 -3.90 4.49
N PRO A 119 7.82 -4.42 5.48
CA PRO A 119 9.20 -4.85 5.26
C PRO A 119 9.36 -5.91 4.17
N ASP A 120 8.43 -6.88 4.07
CA ASP A 120 8.48 -7.87 2.98
C ASP A 120 8.21 -7.19 1.62
N TYR A 121 7.31 -6.21 1.58
CA TYR A 121 7.08 -5.41 0.37
C TYR A 121 8.32 -4.58 0.00
N ALA A 122 9.00 -3.97 0.96
CA ALA A 122 10.24 -3.24 0.72
C ALA A 122 11.32 -4.16 0.13
N ASN A 123 11.43 -5.40 0.60
CA ASN A 123 12.30 -6.41 0.00
C ASN A 123 11.92 -6.73 -1.47
N GLN A 124 10.62 -6.70 -1.80
CA GLN A 124 10.18 -6.85 -3.19
C GLN A 124 10.54 -5.63 -4.06
N LEU A 125 10.57 -4.42 -3.51
CA LEU A 125 11.08 -3.24 -4.21
C LEU A 125 12.58 -3.34 -4.48
N VAL A 126 13.35 -3.88 -3.54
CA VAL A 126 14.78 -4.17 -3.77
C VAL A 126 14.95 -5.20 -4.90
N THR A 127 14.14 -6.27 -4.90
CA THR A 127 14.14 -7.29 -5.97
C THR A 127 13.71 -6.69 -7.31
N ASN A 128 12.78 -5.74 -7.32
CA ASN A 128 12.36 -5.00 -8.51
C ASN A 128 13.54 -4.21 -9.14
N GLY A 129 14.45 -3.71 -8.33
CA GLY A 129 15.73 -3.13 -8.77
C GLY A 129 15.62 -1.75 -9.44
N PHE A 130 14.46 -1.08 -9.35
CA PHE A 130 14.31 0.27 -9.92
C PHE A 130 15.09 1.31 -9.10
N THR A 131 15.84 2.17 -9.80
CA THR A 131 16.49 3.35 -9.24
C THR A 131 16.17 4.59 -10.08
N TYR A 132 16.26 5.75 -9.48
CA TYR A 132 16.08 7.04 -10.15
C TYR A 132 17.05 8.09 -9.62
N THR A 133 17.30 9.12 -10.39
CA THR A 133 18.29 10.16 -10.05
C THR A 133 17.59 11.49 -9.82
N VAL A 134 17.90 12.14 -8.71
CA VAL A 134 17.50 13.52 -8.41
C VAL A 134 18.75 14.31 -8.03
N ASP A 135 18.98 15.43 -8.68
CA ASP A 135 20.13 16.31 -8.43
C ASP A 135 21.48 15.57 -8.45
N GLY A 136 21.62 14.60 -9.37
CA GLY A 136 22.84 13.81 -9.53
C GLY A 136 23.04 12.72 -8.47
N LYS A 137 22.11 12.52 -7.56
CA LYS A 137 22.14 11.46 -6.56
C LYS A 137 21.14 10.36 -6.91
N GLU A 138 21.60 9.12 -6.83
CA GLU A 138 20.79 7.94 -7.07
C GLU A 138 19.98 7.54 -5.83
N TYR A 139 18.72 7.18 -6.06
CA TYR A 139 17.77 6.73 -5.03
C TYR A 139 17.10 5.43 -5.50
N GLY A 140 16.86 4.53 -4.56
CA GLY A 140 15.98 3.37 -4.77
C GLY A 140 14.52 3.68 -4.44
N SER A 141 13.65 2.73 -4.75
CA SER A 141 12.25 2.77 -4.34
C SER A 141 12.12 2.80 -2.82
N ALA A 142 11.11 3.51 -2.32
CA ALA A 142 10.82 3.61 -0.88
C ALA A 142 9.45 2.98 -0.54
N ALA A 143 9.34 2.41 0.67
CA ALA A 143 8.06 1.94 1.22
C ALA A 143 7.85 2.54 2.61
N TYR A 144 6.62 2.98 2.86
CA TYR A 144 6.23 3.66 4.09
C TYR A 144 4.93 3.07 4.64
N SER A 145 4.77 3.05 5.95
CA SER A 145 3.60 2.46 6.60
C SER A 145 3.07 3.34 7.73
N ALA A 146 1.76 3.49 7.80
CA ALA A 146 1.07 4.10 8.91
C ALA A 146 -0.09 3.20 9.35
N VAL A 147 -0.01 2.70 10.58
CA VAL A 147 -1.07 1.88 11.20
C VAL A 147 -1.35 2.42 12.60
N HIS A 148 -2.59 2.87 12.82
CA HIS A 148 -3.00 3.34 14.13
C HIS A 148 -3.15 2.18 15.10
N TYR A 149 -2.77 2.40 16.37
CA TYR A 149 -2.78 1.35 17.39
C TYR A 149 -4.20 0.81 17.70
N THR A 150 -5.25 1.55 17.38
CA THR A 150 -6.65 1.12 17.51
C THR A 150 -7.22 0.51 16.23
N ASP A 151 -6.45 0.51 15.13
CA ASP A 151 -6.90 -0.09 13.88
C ASP A 151 -6.90 -1.61 13.96
N PHE A 152 -8.09 -2.18 13.99
CA PHE A 152 -8.26 -3.63 14.07
C PHE A 152 -7.66 -4.36 12.85
N VAL A 153 -7.75 -3.80 11.65
CA VAL A 153 -7.26 -4.46 10.42
C VAL A 153 -5.75 -4.59 10.45
N GLY A 154 -5.06 -3.50 10.71
CA GLY A 154 -3.59 -3.49 10.79
C GLY A 154 -3.03 -4.22 12.01
N ARG A 155 -3.85 -4.46 13.04
CA ARG A 155 -3.46 -5.10 14.30
C ARG A 155 -3.99 -6.51 14.51
N SER A 156 -4.95 -6.94 13.71
CA SER A 156 -5.58 -8.24 13.92
C SER A 156 -4.57 -9.38 13.73
N PRO A 157 -4.36 -10.24 14.72
CA PRO A 157 -3.49 -11.41 14.57
C PRO A 157 -3.99 -12.38 13.50
N LEU A 158 -5.28 -12.34 13.16
CA LEU A 158 -5.87 -13.18 12.13
C LEU A 158 -5.59 -12.66 10.72
N ILE A 159 -5.47 -11.34 10.55
CA ILE A 159 -5.33 -10.69 9.24
C ILE A 159 -3.90 -10.19 9.04
N ALA A 160 -3.26 -9.72 10.09
CA ALA A 160 -1.99 -9.01 10.05
C ALA A 160 -0.93 -9.61 10.97
N PHE A 161 -0.93 -10.93 11.18
CA PHE A 161 -0.08 -11.57 12.19
C PHE A 161 1.43 -11.40 11.95
N ARG A 162 1.88 -11.03 10.77
CA ARG A 162 3.25 -10.64 10.48
C ARG A 162 3.44 -9.13 10.34
N SER A 163 2.37 -8.36 10.35
CA SER A 163 2.47 -6.91 10.24
C SER A 163 2.95 -6.32 11.54
N LYS A 164 4.10 -5.68 11.50
CA LYS A 164 4.48 -4.76 12.56
C LYS A 164 3.70 -3.47 12.32
N TYR A 165 3.13 -2.93 13.34
CA TYR A 165 2.59 -1.59 13.33
C TYR A 165 3.55 -0.69 14.06
N ILE A 166 3.66 0.46 13.51
CA ILE A 166 4.33 1.54 14.14
C ILE A 166 3.25 2.29 14.87
N VAL A 167 3.43 2.23 16.13
CA VAL A 167 3.03 3.34 16.95
C VAL A 167 4.33 4.08 17.14
N GLY A 168 4.60 5.08 16.36
CA GLY A 168 5.57 6.08 16.77
C GLY A 168 5.20 6.47 18.18
N GLY A 169 6.14 6.71 19.07
CA GLY A 169 5.88 7.00 20.49
C GLY A 169 4.91 8.16 20.72
N ASN A 170 4.48 8.80 19.67
CA ASN A 170 3.36 9.74 19.59
C ASN A 170 2.33 9.13 18.66
N GLU A 171 1.07 9.17 19.05
CA GLU A 171 -0.05 8.85 18.17
C GLU A 171 0.17 9.43 16.78
N PRO A 172 -0.22 8.72 15.70
CA PRO A 172 -0.18 9.32 14.38
C PRO A 172 -0.86 10.68 14.46
N THR A 173 -0.06 11.72 14.37
CA THR A 173 -0.52 13.10 14.59
C THR A 173 -1.42 13.58 13.48
N GLY A 174 -1.60 12.78 12.44
CA GLY A 174 -2.40 13.06 11.26
C GLY A 174 -3.92 13.10 11.46
N GLY A 175 -4.41 13.07 12.70
CA GLY A 175 -5.84 13.22 12.99
C GLY A 175 -6.68 11.97 12.70
N VAL A 176 -6.09 10.80 12.83
CA VAL A 176 -6.82 9.52 12.86
C VAL A 176 -7.67 9.49 14.12
N GLU A 177 -8.97 9.34 13.96
CA GLU A 177 -9.91 9.40 15.10
C GLU A 177 -9.84 8.13 15.94
N ASN A 178 -9.66 8.31 17.25
CA ASN A 178 -9.34 7.31 18.24
C ASN A 178 -10.56 6.60 18.87
N ARG A 179 -11.74 6.67 18.25
CA ARG A 179 -12.97 6.31 18.97
C ARG A 179 -13.43 4.87 18.83
N TRP A 180 -13.10 4.20 17.74
CA TRP A 180 -13.51 2.83 17.43
C TRP A 180 -12.58 2.25 16.36
N PHE A 181 -12.31 0.96 16.43
CA PHE A 181 -11.43 0.29 15.49
C PHE A 181 -11.78 0.51 14.00
N LEU A 182 -13.06 0.64 13.67
CA LEU A 182 -13.51 0.97 12.32
C LEU A 182 -13.29 2.45 11.96
N TYR A 183 -13.31 3.33 12.92
CA TYR A 183 -13.04 4.76 12.70
C TYR A 183 -11.56 5.01 12.41
N ALA A 184 -10.67 4.40 13.20
CA ALA A 184 -9.24 4.49 12.94
C ALA A 184 -8.94 3.99 11.53
N HIS A 185 -9.48 2.83 11.16
CA HIS A 185 -9.29 2.23 9.83
C HIS A 185 -9.78 3.11 8.68
N SER A 186 -10.83 3.89 8.87
CA SER A 186 -11.40 4.77 7.83
C SER A 186 -10.85 6.20 7.84
N SER A 187 -10.00 6.56 8.81
CA SER A 187 -9.57 7.96 9.02
C SER A 187 -8.18 8.29 8.46
N TYR A 188 -7.48 7.35 7.83
CA TYR A 188 -6.12 7.55 7.32
C TYR A 188 -5.99 8.65 6.25
N PHE A 189 -7.08 9.09 5.63
CA PHE A 189 -7.06 10.24 4.74
C PHE A 189 -6.66 11.57 5.44
N LYS A 190 -6.59 11.56 6.78
CA LYS A 190 -6.11 12.68 7.59
C LYS A 190 -4.62 12.57 7.92
N VAL A 191 -4.02 11.41 7.70
CA VAL A 191 -2.59 11.19 7.95
C VAL A 191 -1.80 11.92 6.88
N LYS A 192 -0.83 12.72 7.30
CA LYS A 192 0.06 13.42 6.38
C LYS A 192 1.15 12.47 5.87
N PRO A 193 1.70 12.72 4.68
CA PRO A 193 2.82 11.95 4.16
C PRO A 193 4.01 11.83 5.13
N ASP A 194 4.28 12.90 5.88
CA ASP A 194 5.40 12.97 6.83
C ASP A 194 5.17 12.17 8.12
N ASP A 195 3.92 11.74 8.38
CA ASP A 195 3.59 10.86 9.51
C ASP A 195 3.92 9.39 9.23
N VAL A 196 4.53 9.09 8.10
CA VAL A 196 4.83 7.73 7.65
C VAL A 196 6.25 7.35 8.05
N LEU A 197 6.39 6.22 8.68
CA LEU A 197 7.47 5.91 9.59
C LEU A 197 8.33 4.69 9.18
N THR A 198 8.35 4.32 7.91
CA THR A 198 9.15 3.18 7.44
C THR A 198 10.06 3.61 6.30
N ASP A 199 11.34 3.28 6.38
CA ASP A 199 12.29 3.52 5.30
C ASP A 199 12.12 2.53 4.13
N ASN A 200 12.91 2.70 3.09
CA ASN A 200 12.89 1.83 1.91
C ASN A 200 13.37 0.38 2.17
N GLN A 201 13.91 0.11 3.36
CA GLN A 201 14.30 -1.22 3.79
C GLN A 201 13.23 -1.85 4.69
N GLY A 202 12.14 -1.14 4.93
CA GLY A 202 11.07 -1.57 5.82
C GLY A 202 11.41 -1.42 7.30
N ASN A 203 12.46 -0.68 7.62
CA ASN A 203 12.79 -0.35 9.00
C ASN A 203 11.94 0.83 9.45
N TYR A 204 11.58 0.81 10.71
CA TYR A 204 10.88 1.93 11.32
C TYR A 204 11.84 3.10 11.51
N ILE A 205 11.39 4.27 11.10
CA ILE A 205 12.06 5.53 11.39
C ILE A 205 11.48 6.04 12.71
N ASP A 206 12.27 6.08 13.76
CA ASP A 206 11.91 6.66 15.07
C ASP A 206 11.83 8.20 15.01
#